data_d3d2ca78c8a516034e82f91561433e0c
#
_entry.id   d3d2ca78c8a516034e82f91561433e0c
#
_cell.length_a   1.000
_cell.length_b   1.000
_cell.length_c   1.000
_cell.angle_alpha   90.00
_cell.angle_beta   90.00
_cell.angle_gamma   90.00
#
_symmetry.space_group_name_H-M   'P 1'
#
loop_
_entity.id
_entity.type
_entity.pdbx_description
1 polymer ?
#
loop_
_entity_poly.entity_id
_entity_poly.type
_entity_poly.pdbx_seq_one_letter_code
_entity_poly.pdbx_strand_id
1 'polypeptide(L)'
;MKRVVLIGALIIEIALALILFARTDRATLQSTDFVNFYGAASLVRQGQGALLYRRETQDPVLQSILGHKSNQYFLHPPFEAAALVPLSYLKIEQAFVVWILVNAGLLALLPLVLMPCVRLVAKKPFLGLLGFAFFPALTALTLGQDSILLLFILSSSYLLMCKDLEVAAGLVLALGAIKFQYLLILLPLLLLWRKFRLVAGFVGGGALLIFVSALITGTRGLIEYVRFVRTFDLRSGYGGLNPSLMANWRGFLAGIGQANRSQAYYWAGEVILFLLGFICLGVRQKGRTQGLVFALFISIAMAAAPYAHFEDMTILLLPALIAWDYAQTSSTRTAGTKLIVVCCAALFVWPLLLLVLGGHYWWNSRIYLTFPVLLLFIVSLVLELRISPERRADAVPDQP
;
A
#
# COMPACT_ATOMS: atom_id res chain seq x y z
N MET A 1 -25.24 13.66 -4.62
CA MET A 1 -24.25 12.87 -3.91
C MET A 1 -22.85 12.98 -4.54
N LYS A 2 -22.59 12.52 -5.79
CA LYS A 2 -21.27 12.66 -6.45
C LYS A 2 -20.74 14.09 -6.48
N ARG A 3 -21.60 15.08 -6.76
CA ARG A 3 -21.25 16.52 -6.76
C ARG A 3 -20.73 17.00 -5.39
N VAL A 4 -21.34 16.56 -4.29
CA VAL A 4 -20.92 16.94 -2.93
C VAL A 4 -19.53 16.40 -2.61
N VAL A 5 -19.25 15.15 -3.02
CA VAL A 5 -17.90 14.55 -2.88
C VAL A 5 -16.87 15.35 -3.68
N LEU A 6 -17.18 15.67 -4.94
CA LEU A 6 -16.26 16.42 -5.79
C LEU A 6 -16.02 17.85 -5.27
N ILE A 7 -17.04 18.53 -4.77
CA ILE A 7 -16.89 19.87 -4.17
C ILE A 7 -16.05 19.78 -2.89
N GLY A 8 -16.34 18.81 -2.01
CA GLY A 8 -15.55 18.59 -0.80
C GLY A 8 -14.09 18.27 -1.11
N ALA A 9 -13.85 17.39 -2.09
CA ALA A 9 -12.50 17.08 -2.57
C ALA A 9 -11.78 18.33 -3.09
N LEU A 10 -12.44 19.14 -3.92
CA LEU A 10 -11.86 20.36 -4.46
C LEU A 10 -11.51 21.39 -3.36
N ILE A 11 -12.38 21.54 -2.34
CA ILE A 11 -12.09 22.43 -1.20
C ILE A 11 -10.85 21.94 -0.42
N ILE A 12 -10.75 20.63 -0.17
CA ILE A 12 -9.59 20.03 0.51
C ILE A 12 -8.33 20.26 -0.32
N GLU A 13 -8.38 20.02 -1.64
CA GLU A 13 -7.26 20.24 -2.55
C GLU A 13 -6.78 21.69 -2.54
N ILE A 14 -7.69 22.65 -2.65
CA ILE A 14 -7.34 24.07 -2.64
C ILE A 14 -6.75 24.48 -1.29
N ALA A 15 -7.34 24.06 -0.17
CA ALA A 15 -6.82 24.36 1.16
C ALA A 15 -5.43 23.76 1.37
N LEU A 16 -5.24 22.51 0.96
CA LEU A 16 -3.96 21.83 1.04
C LEU A 16 -2.89 22.51 0.17
N ALA A 17 -3.25 22.87 -1.08
CA ALA A 17 -2.36 23.60 -2.00
C ALA A 17 -1.87 24.89 -1.38
N LEU A 18 -2.77 25.70 -0.80
CA LEU A 18 -2.43 26.97 -0.18
C LEU A 18 -1.49 26.80 1.02
N ILE A 19 -1.78 25.82 1.90
CA ILE A 19 -0.96 25.53 3.09
C ILE A 19 0.42 25.05 2.69
N LEU A 20 0.50 24.12 1.74
CA LEU A 20 1.76 23.53 1.29
C LEU A 20 2.63 24.56 0.56
N PHE A 21 2.03 25.36 -0.32
CA PHE A 21 2.78 26.40 -1.05
C PHE A 21 3.40 27.42 -0.09
N ALA A 22 2.71 27.71 1.02
CA ALA A 22 3.20 28.64 2.03
C ALA A 22 4.28 28.07 2.98
N ARG A 23 4.37 26.73 3.10
CA ARG A 23 5.19 26.09 4.12
C ARG A 23 6.28 25.14 3.60
N THR A 24 6.28 24.80 2.30
CA THR A 24 7.30 23.89 1.75
C THR A 24 8.59 24.65 1.51
N ASP A 25 9.58 24.36 2.32
CA ASP A 25 10.96 24.83 2.18
C ASP A 25 11.94 23.66 2.05
N ARG A 26 13.22 23.95 1.85
CA ARG A 26 14.26 22.91 1.73
C ARG A 26 14.42 22.08 3.02
N ALA A 27 14.21 22.67 4.19
CA ALA A 27 14.32 21.95 5.45
C ALA A 27 13.23 20.88 5.58
N THR A 28 12.01 21.23 5.18
CA THR A 28 10.89 20.26 5.09
C THR A 28 11.21 19.10 4.16
N LEU A 29 11.78 19.38 2.98
CA LEU A 29 12.11 18.36 1.98
C LEU A 29 13.18 17.37 2.45
N GLN A 30 14.14 17.80 3.27
CA GLN A 30 15.19 16.94 3.80
C GLN A 30 14.67 15.76 4.63
N SER A 31 13.45 15.87 5.16
CA SER A 31 12.78 14.82 5.94
C SER A 31 11.81 13.95 5.12
N THR A 32 11.72 14.18 3.79
CA THR A 32 10.78 13.47 2.92
C THR A 32 11.46 12.42 2.05
N ASP A 33 10.73 11.37 1.71
CA ASP A 33 11.19 10.34 0.76
C ASP A 33 11.04 10.80 -0.70
N PHE A 34 10.27 11.86 -0.94
CA PHE A 34 10.06 12.42 -2.29
C PHE A 34 11.38 12.83 -2.97
N VAL A 35 12.38 13.21 -2.20
CA VAL A 35 13.72 13.56 -2.73
C VAL A 35 14.30 12.43 -3.57
N ASN A 36 14.08 11.18 -3.17
CA ASN A 36 14.57 10.00 -3.89
C ASN A 36 13.85 9.81 -5.22
N PHE A 37 12.53 10.03 -5.24
CA PHE A 37 11.71 10.00 -6.46
C PHE A 37 12.12 11.09 -7.44
N TYR A 38 12.27 12.31 -6.96
CA TYR A 38 12.69 13.47 -7.77
C TYR A 38 14.11 13.28 -8.30
N GLY A 39 15.03 12.77 -7.47
CA GLY A 39 16.41 12.46 -7.86
C GLY A 39 16.46 11.44 -8.99
N ALA A 40 15.71 10.33 -8.85
CA ALA A 40 15.60 9.29 -9.86
C ALA A 40 15.00 9.80 -11.18
N ALA A 41 13.91 10.57 -11.10
CA ALA A 41 13.30 11.22 -12.26
C ALA A 41 14.25 12.17 -12.97
N SER A 42 15.06 12.92 -12.21
CA SER A 42 16.08 13.83 -12.75
C SER A 42 17.19 13.08 -13.50
N LEU A 43 17.63 11.92 -13.00
CA LEU A 43 18.61 11.06 -13.68
C LEU A 43 18.05 10.51 -15.00
N VAL A 44 16.79 10.04 -15.01
CA VAL A 44 16.13 9.57 -16.23
C VAL A 44 16.02 10.70 -17.25
N ARG A 45 15.60 11.90 -16.84
CA ARG A 45 15.54 13.09 -17.72
C ARG A 45 16.89 13.44 -18.35
N GLN A 46 17.99 13.24 -17.59
CA GLN A 46 19.36 13.51 -18.06
C GLN A 46 19.93 12.40 -18.95
N GLY A 47 19.13 11.38 -19.31
CA GLY A 47 19.58 10.24 -20.11
C GLY A 47 20.47 9.26 -19.34
N GLN A 48 20.52 9.37 -18.01
CA GLN A 48 21.34 8.50 -17.13
C GLN A 48 20.56 7.30 -16.59
N GLY A 49 19.45 6.93 -17.21
CA GLY A 49 18.59 5.82 -16.77
C GLY A 49 19.34 4.50 -16.61
N ALA A 50 20.32 4.21 -17.49
CA ALA A 50 21.13 3.01 -17.38
C ALA A 50 21.99 2.93 -16.11
N LEU A 51 22.21 4.05 -15.43
CA LEU A 51 23.02 4.18 -14.21
C LEU A 51 22.18 4.46 -12.97
N LEU A 52 20.85 4.36 -13.09
CA LEU A 52 19.87 4.76 -12.06
C LEU A 52 20.13 4.11 -10.70
N TYR A 53 20.59 2.85 -10.68
CA TYR A 53 20.79 2.09 -9.44
C TYR A 53 22.23 2.07 -8.93
N ARG A 54 23.09 2.96 -9.47
CA ARG A 54 24.45 3.13 -8.98
C ARG A 54 24.51 4.25 -7.95
N ARG A 55 25.14 3.97 -6.83
CA ARG A 55 25.36 4.95 -5.76
C ARG A 55 26.11 6.17 -6.25
N GLU A 56 27.18 5.92 -7.02
CA GLU A 56 28.03 6.96 -7.59
C GLU A 56 27.25 7.95 -8.47
N THR A 57 26.08 7.52 -8.97
CA THR A 57 25.19 8.35 -9.79
C THR A 57 24.12 9.04 -8.95
N GLN A 58 23.55 8.35 -7.95
CA GLN A 58 22.53 8.92 -7.08
C GLN A 58 23.10 9.91 -6.06
N ASP A 59 24.25 9.60 -5.45
CA ASP A 59 24.86 10.43 -4.39
C ASP A 59 25.04 11.90 -4.78
N PRO A 60 25.63 12.26 -5.95
CA PRO A 60 25.80 13.66 -6.33
C PRO A 60 24.46 14.39 -6.49
N VAL A 61 23.45 13.72 -7.07
CA VAL A 61 22.12 14.31 -7.27
C VAL A 61 21.44 14.55 -5.94
N LEU A 62 21.41 13.56 -5.07
CA LEU A 62 20.80 13.67 -3.73
C LEU A 62 21.54 14.72 -2.88
N GLN A 63 22.87 14.75 -2.93
CA GLN A 63 23.67 15.73 -2.22
C GLN A 63 23.41 17.15 -2.73
N SER A 64 23.24 17.34 -4.04
CA SER A 64 22.90 18.65 -4.61
C SER A 64 21.55 19.19 -4.14
N ILE A 65 20.61 18.29 -3.87
CA ILE A 65 19.27 18.62 -3.39
C ILE A 65 19.27 18.85 -1.87
N LEU A 66 19.88 17.94 -1.12
CA LEU A 66 19.83 17.92 0.35
C LEU A 66 20.90 18.82 1.00
N GLY A 67 22.00 19.10 0.32
CA GLY A 67 23.16 19.78 0.89
C GLY A 67 24.09 18.89 1.73
N HIS A 68 23.74 17.63 1.93
CA HIS A 68 24.52 16.62 2.66
C HIS A 68 24.38 15.24 2.02
N LYS A 69 25.23 14.29 2.40
CA LYS A 69 25.12 12.90 1.94
C LYS A 69 23.84 12.25 2.47
N SER A 70 23.12 11.58 1.58
CA SER A 70 21.97 10.77 1.92
C SER A 70 22.36 9.29 1.96
N ASN A 71 21.72 8.53 2.85
CA ASN A 71 21.75 7.07 2.85
C ASN A 71 20.46 6.47 2.27
N GLN A 72 19.57 7.31 1.78
CA GLN A 72 18.32 6.91 1.16
C GLN A 72 18.50 6.90 -0.35
N TYR A 73 18.13 5.79 -0.98
CA TYR A 73 18.25 5.60 -2.41
C TYR A 73 16.91 5.24 -3.02
N PHE A 74 16.77 5.52 -4.31
CA PHE A 74 15.62 5.09 -5.08
C PHE A 74 15.64 3.57 -5.26
N LEU A 75 14.63 2.88 -4.70
CA LEU A 75 14.51 1.42 -4.68
C LEU A 75 13.42 0.89 -5.63
N HIS A 76 12.65 1.79 -6.20
CA HIS A 76 11.47 1.48 -6.99
C HIS A 76 11.83 1.09 -8.43
N PRO A 77 10.92 0.44 -9.18
CA PRO A 77 11.18 0.05 -10.57
C PRO A 77 11.42 1.24 -11.50
N PRO A 78 12.18 1.07 -12.61
CA PRO A 78 12.54 2.16 -13.52
C PRO A 78 11.34 2.88 -14.14
N PHE A 79 10.24 2.17 -14.42
CA PHE A 79 9.05 2.79 -15.01
C PHE A 79 8.44 3.89 -14.11
N GLU A 80 8.59 3.76 -12.79
CA GLU A 80 8.11 4.77 -11.85
C GLU A 80 8.96 6.05 -11.93
N ALA A 81 10.29 5.92 -11.97
CA ALA A 81 11.15 7.09 -12.18
C ALA A 81 10.79 7.82 -13.48
N ALA A 82 10.46 7.07 -14.55
CA ALA A 82 10.02 7.67 -15.81
C ALA A 82 8.66 8.37 -15.70
N ALA A 83 7.70 7.79 -15.01
CA ALA A 83 6.39 8.41 -14.77
C ALA A 83 6.51 9.75 -14.03
N LEU A 84 7.55 9.90 -13.21
CA LEU A 84 7.82 11.12 -12.43
C LEU A 84 8.71 12.16 -13.17
N VAL A 85 9.21 11.84 -14.38
CA VAL A 85 10.03 12.78 -15.17
C VAL A 85 9.38 14.15 -15.34
N PRO A 86 8.07 14.29 -15.60
CA PRO A 86 7.44 15.62 -15.70
C PRO A 86 7.64 16.49 -14.46
N LEU A 87 7.69 15.91 -13.27
CA LEU A 87 7.94 16.64 -12.03
C LEU A 87 9.37 17.18 -11.95
N SER A 88 10.32 16.48 -12.56
CA SER A 88 11.73 16.90 -12.53
C SER A 88 12.05 18.16 -13.35
N TYR A 89 11.10 18.68 -14.13
CA TYR A 89 11.23 19.98 -14.80
C TYR A 89 10.88 21.17 -13.90
N LEU A 90 10.22 20.92 -12.78
CA LEU A 90 9.88 21.92 -11.77
C LEU A 90 11.02 22.04 -10.76
N LYS A 91 11.05 23.14 -10.00
CA LYS A 91 11.86 23.19 -8.78
C LYS A 91 11.34 22.14 -7.80
N ILE A 92 12.23 21.55 -6.99
CA ILE A 92 11.86 20.43 -6.14
C ILE A 92 10.71 20.76 -5.16
N GLU A 93 10.67 22.01 -4.66
CA GLU A 93 9.60 22.46 -3.77
C GLU A 93 8.24 22.43 -4.50
N GLN A 94 8.21 22.92 -5.74
CA GLN A 94 7.01 22.90 -6.59
C GLN A 94 6.61 21.48 -6.98
N ALA A 95 7.59 20.64 -7.34
CA ALA A 95 7.37 19.23 -7.67
C ALA A 95 6.76 18.47 -6.49
N PHE A 96 7.25 18.72 -5.28
CA PHE A 96 6.71 18.13 -4.06
C PHE A 96 5.26 18.52 -3.82
N VAL A 97 4.94 19.83 -3.93
CA VAL A 97 3.56 20.30 -3.81
C VAL A 97 2.65 19.62 -4.84
N VAL A 98 3.07 19.59 -6.11
CA VAL A 98 2.30 18.90 -7.17
C VAL A 98 2.10 17.41 -6.83
N TRP A 99 3.14 16.74 -6.35
CA TRP A 99 3.06 15.32 -5.98
C TRP A 99 2.08 15.08 -4.83
N ILE A 100 2.10 15.92 -3.79
CA ILE A 100 1.13 15.83 -2.69
C ILE A 100 -0.29 16.07 -3.21
N LEU A 101 -0.49 17.08 -4.07
CA LEU A 101 -1.82 17.35 -4.64
C LEU A 101 -2.33 16.18 -5.48
N VAL A 102 -1.48 15.54 -6.28
CA VAL A 102 -1.84 14.32 -7.01
C VAL A 102 -2.29 13.23 -6.05
N ASN A 103 -1.53 12.96 -4.99
CA ASN A 103 -1.88 11.93 -4.00
C ASN A 103 -3.16 12.29 -3.21
N ALA A 104 -3.31 13.54 -2.82
CA ALA A 104 -4.52 14.01 -2.15
C ALA A 104 -5.75 13.91 -3.08
N GLY A 105 -5.59 14.24 -4.36
CA GLY A 105 -6.63 14.05 -5.39
C GLY A 105 -7.04 12.59 -5.55
N LEU A 106 -6.07 11.67 -5.59
CA LEU A 106 -6.35 10.23 -5.63
C LEU A 106 -7.14 9.79 -4.38
N LEU A 107 -6.75 10.29 -3.21
CA LEU A 107 -7.45 9.99 -1.96
C LEU A 107 -8.88 10.58 -1.95
N ALA A 108 -9.04 11.79 -2.46
CA ALA A 108 -10.34 12.46 -2.61
C ALA A 108 -11.26 11.76 -3.64
N LEU A 109 -10.70 11.15 -4.68
CA LEU A 109 -11.44 10.38 -5.69
C LEU A 109 -11.76 8.95 -5.25
N LEU A 110 -11.11 8.43 -4.19
CA LEU A 110 -11.30 7.08 -3.70
C LEU A 110 -12.79 6.71 -3.46
N PRO A 111 -13.65 7.58 -2.87
CA PRO A 111 -15.07 7.29 -2.72
C PRO A 111 -15.76 6.98 -4.05
N LEU A 112 -15.41 7.67 -5.14
CA LEU A 112 -16.03 7.47 -6.45
C LEU A 112 -15.67 6.10 -7.04
N VAL A 113 -14.46 5.61 -6.77
CA VAL A 113 -14.00 4.27 -7.16
C VAL A 113 -14.71 3.20 -6.34
N LEU A 114 -14.93 3.44 -5.04
CA LEU A 114 -15.49 2.44 -4.12
C LEU A 114 -17.02 2.39 -4.10
N MET A 115 -17.73 3.49 -4.43
CA MET A 115 -19.20 3.54 -4.44
C MET A 115 -19.89 2.38 -5.18
N PRO A 116 -19.40 1.88 -6.33
CA PRO A 116 -20.04 0.77 -7.02
C PRO A 116 -19.93 -0.57 -6.30
N CYS A 117 -18.95 -0.73 -5.41
CA CYS A 117 -18.58 -2.01 -4.79
C CYS A 117 -18.83 -2.03 -3.28
N VAL A 118 -18.76 -0.88 -2.61
CA VAL A 118 -18.88 -0.72 -1.16
C VAL A 118 -20.16 0.04 -0.87
N ARG A 119 -21.22 -0.66 -0.45
CA ARG A 119 -22.56 -0.09 -0.23
C ARG A 119 -22.56 1.01 0.82
N LEU A 120 -21.73 0.85 1.84
CA LEU A 120 -21.60 1.84 2.91
C LEU A 120 -21.09 3.18 2.35
N VAL A 121 -20.08 3.16 1.47
CA VAL A 121 -19.56 4.33 0.78
C VAL A 121 -20.61 4.90 -0.19
N ALA A 122 -21.38 4.03 -0.87
CA ALA A 122 -22.48 4.46 -1.73
C ALA A 122 -23.57 5.22 -0.97
N LYS A 123 -23.91 4.77 0.25
CA LYS A 123 -24.90 5.42 1.11
C LYS A 123 -24.35 6.67 1.82
N LYS A 124 -23.09 6.64 2.23
CA LYS A 124 -22.42 7.69 3.00
C LYS A 124 -21.06 8.02 2.37
N PRO A 125 -21.02 8.79 1.26
CA PRO A 125 -19.78 9.03 0.50
C PRO A 125 -18.65 9.67 1.31
N PHE A 126 -18.98 10.43 2.34
CA PHE A 126 -17.98 11.03 3.23
C PHE A 126 -17.11 9.99 3.95
N LEU A 127 -17.59 8.74 4.09
CA LEU A 127 -16.78 7.65 4.65
C LEU A 127 -15.58 7.31 3.77
N GLY A 128 -15.66 7.51 2.47
CA GLY A 128 -14.51 7.38 1.59
C GLY A 128 -13.47 8.48 1.81
N LEU A 129 -13.87 9.64 2.34
CA LEU A 129 -12.97 10.72 2.73
C LEU A 129 -12.28 10.49 4.09
N LEU A 130 -12.65 9.41 4.81
CA LEU A 130 -11.94 9.01 6.03
C LEU A 130 -10.45 8.74 5.78
N GLY A 131 -10.04 8.55 4.50
CA GLY A 131 -8.64 8.49 4.12
C GLY A 131 -7.85 9.71 4.61
N PHE A 132 -8.45 10.92 4.61
CA PHE A 132 -7.82 12.14 5.14
C PHE A 132 -7.75 12.20 6.67
N ALA A 133 -8.51 11.37 7.37
CA ALA A 133 -8.42 11.21 8.83
C ALA A 133 -7.60 9.97 9.22
N PHE A 134 -7.19 9.16 8.25
CA PHE A 134 -6.39 7.96 8.49
C PHE A 134 -4.92 8.35 8.62
N PHE A 135 -4.39 8.26 9.83
CA PHE A 135 -3.06 8.79 10.14
C PHE A 135 -1.93 8.23 9.24
N PRO A 136 -1.89 6.94 8.86
CA PRO A 136 -0.91 6.46 7.88
C PRO A 136 -0.97 7.17 6.53
N ALA A 137 -2.17 7.53 6.05
CA ALA A 137 -2.32 8.26 4.79
C ALA A 137 -1.82 9.72 4.91
N LEU A 138 -2.04 10.36 6.05
CA LEU A 138 -1.46 11.68 6.32
C LEU A 138 0.06 11.60 6.38
N THR A 139 0.62 10.55 6.97
CA THR A 139 2.06 10.31 6.97
C THR A 139 2.59 10.09 5.55
N ALA A 140 1.90 9.29 4.74
CA ALA A 140 2.26 9.11 3.33
C ALA A 140 2.26 10.43 2.55
N LEU A 141 1.27 11.31 2.78
CA LEU A 141 1.24 12.65 2.19
C LEU A 141 2.45 13.49 2.64
N THR A 142 2.72 13.56 3.94
CA THR A 142 3.80 14.41 4.47
C THR A 142 5.19 13.94 4.06
N LEU A 143 5.41 12.65 3.91
CA LEU A 143 6.66 12.08 3.41
C LEU A 143 6.77 12.10 1.88
N GLY A 144 5.67 12.39 1.17
CA GLY A 144 5.61 12.32 -0.28
C GLY A 144 5.72 10.89 -0.82
N GLN A 145 5.21 9.91 -0.07
CA GLN A 145 5.19 8.49 -0.42
C GLN A 145 4.10 8.16 -1.45
N ASP A 146 4.28 7.05 -2.14
CA ASP A 146 3.40 6.51 -3.18
C ASP A 146 2.36 5.50 -2.65
N SER A 147 2.25 5.34 -1.32
CA SER A 147 1.33 4.39 -0.69
C SER A 147 -0.15 4.71 -0.99
N ILE A 148 -0.49 6.00 -1.20
CA ILE A 148 -1.83 6.42 -1.63
C ILE A 148 -2.10 6.01 -3.08
N LEU A 149 -1.10 6.15 -3.96
CA LEU A 149 -1.19 5.67 -5.33
C LEU A 149 -1.42 4.15 -5.36
N LEU A 150 -0.70 3.38 -4.53
CA LEU A 150 -0.92 1.94 -4.38
C LEU A 150 -2.35 1.63 -3.87
N LEU A 151 -2.85 2.36 -2.86
CA LEU A 151 -4.23 2.23 -2.39
C LEU A 151 -5.23 2.44 -3.52
N PHE A 152 -5.03 3.46 -4.35
CA PHE A 152 -5.91 3.78 -5.48
C PHE A 152 -5.86 2.69 -6.57
N ILE A 153 -4.68 2.14 -6.86
CA ILE A 153 -4.48 1.01 -7.78
C ILE A 153 -5.22 -0.24 -7.27
N LEU A 154 -5.04 -0.60 -6.00
CA LEU A 154 -5.72 -1.75 -5.39
C LEU A 154 -7.25 -1.57 -5.40
N SER A 155 -7.73 -0.37 -5.11
CA SER A 155 -9.16 -0.04 -5.12
C SER A 155 -9.75 -0.08 -6.53
N SER A 156 -9.02 0.39 -7.53
CA SER A 156 -9.41 0.34 -8.94
C SER A 156 -9.43 -1.11 -9.45
N SER A 157 -8.43 -1.91 -9.08
CA SER A 157 -8.42 -3.35 -9.36
C SER A 157 -9.62 -4.05 -8.73
N TYR A 158 -9.95 -3.75 -7.47
CA TYR A 158 -11.12 -4.27 -6.81
C TYR A 158 -12.44 -3.88 -7.51
N LEU A 159 -12.58 -2.62 -7.92
CA LEU A 159 -13.72 -2.16 -8.72
C LEU A 159 -13.90 -2.99 -10.00
N LEU A 160 -12.80 -3.23 -10.72
CA LEU A 160 -12.84 -4.02 -11.96
C LEU A 160 -13.19 -5.49 -11.69
N MET A 161 -12.70 -6.07 -10.57
CA MET A 161 -13.11 -7.39 -10.12
C MET A 161 -14.62 -7.45 -9.81
N CYS A 162 -15.19 -6.44 -9.16
CA CYS A 162 -16.63 -6.36 -8.89
C CYS A 162 -17.48 -6.23 -10.16
N LYS A 163 -16.89 -5.81 -11.27
CA LYS A 163 -17.52 -5.74 -12.59
C LYS A 163 -17.21 -6.95 -13.49
N ASP A 164 -16.63 -8.02 -12.93
CA ASP A 164 -16.19 -9.22 -13.65
C ASP A 164 -15.16 -8.97 -14.77
N LEU A 165 -14.49 -7.81 -14.72
CA LEU A 165 -13.43 -7.41 -15.66
C LEU A 165 -12.05 -7.86 -15.13
N GLU A 166 -11.89 -9.16 -14.87
CA GLU A 166 -10.70 -9.69 -14.16
C GLU A 166 -9.37 -9.41 -14.89
N VAL A 167 -9.32 -9.48 -16.23
CA VAL A 167 -8.10 -9.18 -16.99
C VAL A 167 -7.71 -7.70 -16.82
N ALA A 168 -8.69 -6.80 -16.94
CA ALA A 168 -8.45 -5.37 -16.72
C ALA A 168 -8.05 -5.08 -15.26
N ALA A 169 -8.64 -5.79 -14.29
CA ALA A 169 -8.23 -5.72 -12.89
C ALA A 169 -6.76 -6.09 -12.71
N GLY A 170 -6.30 -7.13 -13.40
CA GLY A 170 -4.90 -7.55 -13.41
C GLY A 170 -3.96 -6.54 -14.05
N LEU A 171 -4.34 -5.97 -15.22
CA LEU A 171 -3.56 -4.92 -15.88
C LEU A 171 -3.37 -3.71 -14.96
N VAL A 172 -4.43 -3.27 -14.26
CA VAL A 172 -4.35 -2.18 -13.30
C VAL A 172 -3.49 -2.58 -12.10
N LEU A 173 -3.66 -3.81 -11.58
CA LEU A 173 -2.87 -4.31 -10.45
C LEU A 173 -1.36 -4.33 -10.77
N ALA A 174 -0.96 -4.53 -12.02
CA ALA A 174 0.44 -4.51 -12.42
C ALA A 174 1.12 -3.17 -12.11
N LEU A 175 0.39 -2.04 -12.18
CA LEU A 175 0.92 -0.73 -11.76
C LEU A 175 1.32 -0.72 -10.29
N GLY A 176 0.75 -1.60 -9.46
CA GLY A 176 1.14 -1.77 -8.06
C GLY A 176 2.57 -2.33 -7.87
N ALA A 177 3.26 -2.71 -8.97
CA ALA A 177 4.68 -3.08 -8.93
C ALA A 177 5.61 -1.93 -8.48
N ILE A 178 5.12 -0.69 -8.38
CA ILE A 178 5.81 0.39 -7.66
C ILE A 178 6.24 -0.06 -6.26
N LYS A 179 5.39 -0.84 -5.58
CA LYS A 179 5.67 -1.49 -4.29
C LYS A 179 5.57 -3.01 -4.43
N PHE A 180 6.46 -3.59 -5.22
CA PHE A 180 6.45 -5.00 -5.60
C PHE A 180 6.43 -5.97 -4.41
N GLN A 181 6.94 -5.56 -3.24
CA GLN A 181 6.99 -6.40 -2.03
C GLN A 181 5.61 -6.90 -1.58
N TYR A 182 4.55 -6.14 -1.80
CA TYR A 182 3.18 -6.58 -1.50
C TYR A 182 2.66 -7.58 -2.52
N LEU A 183 3.06 -7.42 -3.78
CA LEU A 183 2.65 -8.30 -4.87
C LEU A 183 3.31 -9.68 -4.77
N LEU A 184 4.51 -9.78 -4.17
CA LEU A 184 5.16 -11.07 -3.89
C LEU A 184 4.29 -12.00 -3.03
N ILE A 185 3.48 -11.42 -2.14
CA ILE A 185 2.55 -12.18 -1.29
C ILE A 185 1.16 -12.28 -1.94
N LEU A 186 0.67 -11.19 -2.52
CA LEU A 186 -0.67 -11.12 -3.07
C LEU A 186 -0.86 -12.04 -4.28
N LEU A 187 0.10 -12.10 -5.20
CA LEU A 187 -0.03 -12.90 -6.43
C LEU A 187 -0.13 -14.41 -6.18
N PRO A 188 0.71 -15.04 -5.35
CA PRO A 188 0.51 -16.45 -4.99
C PRO A 188 -0.86 -16.72 -4.37
N LEU A 189 -1.38 -15.81 -3.52
CA LEU A 189 -2.71 -15.95 -2.94
C LEU A 189 -3.81 -15.85 -4.01
N LEU A 190 -3.67 -14.95 -4.99
CA LEU A 190 -4.61 -14.83 -6.12
C LEU A 190 -4.57 -16.06 -7.03
N LEU A 191 -3.39 -16.65 -7.26
CA LEU A 191 -3.23 -17.91 -7.99
C LEU A 191 -3.92 -19.07 -7.27
N LEU A 192 -3.72 -19.21 -5.97
CA LEU A 192 -4.38 -20.21 -5.14
C LEU A 192 -5.90 -20.00 -5.11
N TRP A 193 -6.36 -18.75 -5.16
CA TRP A 193 -7.78 -18.39 -5.31
C TRP A 193 -8.33 -18.63 -6.72
N ARG A 194 -7.51 -19.18 -7.62
CA ARG A 194 -7.87 -19.49 -9.02
C ARG A 194 -8.33 -18.27 -9.84
N LYS A 195 -7.85 -17.07 -9.49
CA LYS A 195 -8.09 -15.84 -10.24
C LYS A 195 -7.16 -15.74 -11.45
N PHE A 196 -7.14 -16.81 -12.27
CA PHE A 196 -6.19 -16.95 -13.37
C PHE A 196 -6.29 -15.83 -14.42
N ARG A 197 -7.51 -15.34 -14.70
CA ARG A 197 -7.72 -14.25 -15.67
C ARG A 197 -7.12 -12.93 -15.15
N LEU A 198 -7.26 -12.65 -13.84
CA LEU A 198 -6.64 -11.50 -13.20
C LEU A 198 -5.12 -11.63 -13.23
N VAL A 199 -4.59 -12.79 -12.87
CA VAL A 199 -3.14 -13.03 -12.91
C VAL A 199 -2.60 -12.93 -14.34
N ALA A 200 -3.31 -13.42 -15.35
CA ALA A 200 -2.92 -13.26 -16.76
C ALA A 200 -2.86 -11.77 -17.15
N GLY A 201 -3.86 -10.97 -16.75
CA GLY A 201 -3.82 -9.52 -16.93
C GLY A 201 -2.63 -8.86 -16.24
N PHE A 202 -2.33 -9.28 -14.99
CA PHE A 202 -1.16 -8.80 -14.26
C PHE A 202 0.16 -9.14 -14.97
N VAL A 203 0.30 -10.37 -15.46
CA VAL A 203 1.50 -10.80 -16.20
C VAL A 203 1.66 -9.97 -17.49
N GLY A 204 0.57 -9.76 -18.23
CA GLY A 204 0.60 -8.91 -19.44
C GLY A 204 0.98 -7.46 -19.14
N GLY A 205 0.37 -6.85 -18.10
CA GLY A 205 0.72 -5.50 -17.65
C GLY A 205 2.16 -5.43 -17.13
N GLY A 206 2.59 -6.41 -16.34
CA GLY A 206 3.96 -6.52 -15.84
C GLY A 206 4.99 -6.63 -16.97
N ALA A 207 4.70 -7.43 -17.99
CA ALA A 207 5.57 -7.53 -19.18
C ALA A 207 5.70 -6.18 -19.91
N LEU A 208 4.59 -5.43 -20.03
CA LEU A 208 4.62 -4.08 -20.61
C LEU A 208 5.47 -3.12 -19.73
N LEU A 209 5.33 -3.15 -18.41
CA LEU A 209 6.11 -2.30 -17.50
C LEU A 209 7.61 -2.67 -17.51
N ILE A 210 7.94 -3.96 -17.63
CA ILE A 210 9.33 -4.42 -17.82
C ILE A 210 9.88 -3.90 -19.15
N PHE A 211 9.10 -3.98 -20.23
CA PHE A 211 9.49 -3.46 -21.55
C PHE A 211 9.74 -1.95 -21.48
N VAL A 212 8.83 -1.16 -20.90
CA VAL A 212 9.01 0.30 -20.68
C VAL A 212 10.27 0.55 -19.87
N SER A 213 10.47 -0.20 -18.78
CA SER A 213 11.68 -0.09 -17.95
C SER A 213 12.95 -0.37 -18.75
N ALA A 214 12.92 -1.38 -19.63
CA ALA A 214 14.06 -1.70 -20.50
C ALA A 214 14.37 -0.59 -21.52
N LEU A 215 13.35 0.10 -22.02
CA LEU A 215 13.56 1.26 -22.91
C LEU A 215 14.26 2.42 -22.20
N ILE A 216 14.03 2.58 -20.89
CA ILE A 216 14.56 3.68 -20.06
C ILE A 216 15.99 3.37 -19.61
N THR A 217 16.22 2.16 -19.11
CA THR A 217 17.48 1.79 -18.44
C THR A 217 18.36 0.87 -19.28
N GLY A 218 17.83 0.36 -20.40
CA GLY A 218 18.44 -0.74 -21.14
C GLY A 218 18.41 -2.06 -20.35
N THR A 219 18.78 -3.14 -21.01
CA THR A 219 18.87 -4.47 -20.35
C THR A 219 19.87 -4.47 -19.21
N ARG A 220 20.97 -3.74 -19.35
CA ARG A 220 22.00 -3.61 -18.30
C ARG A 220 21.44 -2.95 -17.04
N GLY A 221 20.66 -1.88 -17.18
CA GLY A 221 20.05 -1.20 -16.03
C GLY A 221 19.00 -2.08 -15.34
N LEU A 222 18.23 -2.90 -16.07
CA LEU A 222 17.34 -3.89 -15.46
C LEU A 222 18.10 -4.93 -14.64
N ILE A 223 19.23 -5.44 -15.17
CA ILE A 223 20.08 -6.39 -14.43
C ILE A 223 20.64 -5.72 -13.15
N GLU A 224 21.04 -4.46 -13.26
CA GLU A 224 21.54 -3.69 -12.09
C GLU A 224 20.41 -3.47 -11.07
N TYR A 225 19.18 -3.21 -11.50
CA TYR A 225 18.03 -3.14 -10.60
C TYR A 225 17.81 -4.43 -9.81
N VAL A 226 17.77 -5.57 -10.51
CA VAL A 226 17.61 -6.88 -9.84
C VAL A 226 18.77 -7.17 -8.89
N ARG A 227 20.01 -6.85 -9.29
CA ARG A 227 21.18 -6.99 -8.43
C ARG A 227 21.09 -6.08 -7.22
N PHE A 228 20.72 -4.82 -7.42
CA PHE A 228 20.58 -3.83 -6.36
C PHE A 228 19.55 -4.28 -5.32
N VAL A 229 18.35 -4.70 -5.76
CA VAL A 229 17.30 -5.21 -4.86
C VAL A 229 17.75 -6.46 -4.10
N ARG A 230 18.53 -7.35 -4.72
CA ARG A 230 19.03 -8.57 -4.07
C ARG A 230 20.14 -8.31 -3.05
N THR A 231 20.99 -7.32 -3.31
CA THR A 231 22.11 -6.97 -2.41
C THR A 231 21.72 -5.96 -1.34
N PHE A 232 20.51 -5.46 -1.43
CA PHE A 232 19.99 -4.53 -0.46
C PHE A 232 19.87 -5.22 0.90
N ASP A 233 20.78 -4.89 1.82
CA ASP A 233 20.80 -5.51 3.14
C ASP A 233 19.66 -4.96 4.02
N LEU A 234 18.59 -5.71 4.03
CA LEU A 234 17.42 -5.42 4.84
C LEU A 234 17.70 -5.42 6.36
N ARG A 235 18.88 -5.91 6.80
CA ARG A 235 19.24 -6.03 8.22
C ARG A 235 20.06 -4.84 8.74
N SER A 236 20.73 -4.12 7.85
CA SER A 236 21.72 -3.10 8.24
C SER A 236 21.13 -1.71 8.49
N GLY A 237 19.80 -1.53 8.39
CA GLY A 237 19.18 -0.22 8.44
C GLY A 237 19.57 0.69 7.27
N TYR A 238 20.13 0.11 6.24
CA TYR A 238 20.59 0.78 5.05
C TYR A 238 19.45 1.41 4.26
N GLY A 239 19.63 2.62 3.80
CA GLY A 239 18.68 3.27 2.91
C GLY A 239 17.29 3.56 3.52
N GLY A 240 17.20 3.73 4.83
CA GLY A 240 15.93 4.03 5.49
C GLY A 240 15.09 2.79 5.84
N LEU A 241 15.54 1.56 5.48
CA LEU A 241 14.87 0.32 5.89
C LEU A 241 15.22 -0.05 7.34
N ASN A 242 14.74 0.74 8.27
CA ASN A 242 14.85 0.42 9.68
C ASN A 242 13.72 -0.52 10.10
N PRO A 243 14.00 -1.80 10.46
CA PRO A 243 12.94 -2.72 10.88
C PRO A 243 12.13 -2.24 12.07
N SER A 244 12.69 -1.39 12.95
CA SER A 244 11.95 -0.85 14.09
C SER A 244 10.82 0.13 13.68
N LEU A 245 10.87 0.65 12.45
CA LEU A 245 9.84 1.53 11.88
C LEU A 245 8.80 0.78 11.04
N MET A 246 8.88 -0.55 10.99
CA MET A 246 7.94 -1.36 10.22
C MET A 246 6.72 -1.75 11.06
N ALA A 247 5.56 -1.72 10.41
CA ALA A 247 4.26 -2.06 11.02
C ALA A 247 3.85 -3.53 10.81
N ASN A 248 4.72 -4.34 10.24
CA ASN A 248 4.50 -5.74 9.87
C ASN A 248 5.14 -6.74 10.85
N TRP A 249 5.10 -8.02 10.52
CA TRP A 249 5.72 -9.10 11.31
C TRP A 249 7.21 -8.88 11.59
N ARG A 250 7.96 -8.42 10.58
CA ARG A 250 9.39 -8.12 10.73
C ARG A 250 9.63 -6.99 11.73
N GLY A 251 8.83 -5.93 11.65
CA GLY A 251 8.89 -4.82 12.62
C GLY A 251 8.58 -5.28 14.03
N PHE A 252 7.57 -6.17 14.19
CA PHE A 252 7.23 -6.74 15.48
C PHE A 252 8.39 -7.53 16.09
N LEU A 253 9.04 -8.41 15.31
CA LEU A 253 10.22 -9.15 15.77
C LEU A 253 11.37 -8.22 16.17
N ALA A 254 11.60 -7.16 15.40
CA ALA A 254 12.62 -6.15 15.73
C ALA A 254 12.30 -5.45 17.05
N GLY A 255 11.05 -5.02 17.23
CA GLY A 255 10.60 -4.30 18.41
C GLY A 255 10.66 -5.08 19.71
N ILE A 256 10.47 -6.42 19.65
CA ILE A 256 10.62 -7.31 20.81
C ILE A 256 12.04 -7.85 20.99
N GLY A 257 13.03 -7.29 20.26
CA GLY A 257 14.44 -7.66 20.39
C GLY A 257 14.81 -9.01 19.75
N GLN A 258 13.97 -9.56 18.87
CA GLN A 258 14.20 -10.85 18.20
C GLN A 258 14.77 -10.74 16.77
N ALA A 259 14.99 -9.54 16.26
CA ALA A 259 15.45 -9.30 14.88
C ALA A 259 16.75 -10.01 14.52
N ASN A 260 17.64 -10.21 15.50
CA ASN A 260 18.96 -10.83 15.31
C ASN A 260 18.99 -12.33 15.64
N ARG A 261 17.92 -12.90 16.21
CA ARG A 261 17.99 -14.24 16.79
C ARG A 261 17.67 -15.39 15.85
N SER A 262 16.87 -15.21 14.85
CA SER A 262 16.82 -16.22 13.80
C SER A 262 15.97 -15.81 12.60
N GLN A 263 16.56 -16.00 11.45
CA GLN A 263 15.89 -16.01 10.17
C GLN A 263 14.72 -17.02 10.16
N ALA A 264 14.78 -18.05 11.02
CA ALA A 264 13.73 -19.07 11.17
C ALA A 264 12.42 -18.50 11.72
N TYR A 265 12.46 -17.61 12.73
CA TYR A 265 11.23 -16.97 13.23
C TYR A 265 10.57 -16.06 12.18
N TYR A 266 11.41 -15.36 11.40
CA TYR A 266 10.91 -14.55 10.30
C TYR A 266 10.13 -15.43 9.30
N TRP A 267 10.78 -16.47 8.77
CA TRP A 267 10.16 -17.37 7.81
C TRP A 267 8.97 -18.15 8.38
N ALA A 268 9.03 -18.56 9.63
CA ALA A 268 7.88 -19.23 10.29
C ALA A 268 6.65 -18.33 10.32
N GLY A 269 6.80 -17.06 10.70
CA GLY A 269 5.70 -16.11 10.71
C GLY A 269 5.13 -15.86 9.31
N GLU A 270 6.00 -15.71 8.30
CA GLU A 270 5.59 -15.56 6.90
C GLU A 270 4.74 -16.76 6.43
N VAL A 271 5.20 -17.98 6.71
CA VAL A 271 4.48 -19.21 6.37
C VAL A 271 3.13 -19.27 7.09
N ILE A 272 3.08 -18.92 8.39
CA ILE A 272 1.83 -18.91 9.15
C ILE A 272 0.84 -17.90 8.57
N LEU A 273 1.28 -16.67 8.27
CA LEU A 273 0.43 -15.65 7.66
C LEU A 273 -0.08 -16.08 6.29
N PHE A 274 0.78 -16.69 5.48
CA PHE A 274 0.39 -17.23 4.18
C PHE A 274 -0.64 -18.36 4.33
N LEU A 275 -0.43 -19.28 5.27
CA LEU A 275 -1.36 -20.37 5.57
C LEU A 275 -2.72 -19.88 6.05
N LEU A 276 -2.80 -18.77 6.79
CA LEU A 276 -4.08 -18.14 7.16
C LEU A 276 -4.87 -17.71 5.92
N GLY A 277 -4.21 -17.21 4.88
CA GLY A 277 -4.83 -16.94 3.58
C GLY A 277 -5.31 -18.22 2.90
N PHE A 278 -4.47 -19.25 2.88
CA PHE A 278 -4.76 -20.54 2.25
C PHE A 278 -5.96 -21.26 2.89
N ILE A 279 -6.09 -21.20 4.22
CA ILE A 279 -7.19 -21.82 4.97
C ILE A 279 -8.56 -21.36 4.46
N CYS A 280 -8.68 -20.14 3.94
CA CYS A 280 -9.95 -19.57 3.46
C CYS A 280 -10.29 -19.94 2.02
N LEU A 281 -9.37 -20.56 1.26
CA LEU A 281 -9.53 -20.82 -0.16
C LEU A 281 -10.36 -22.06 -0.51
N GLY A 282 -10.57 -22.97 0.44
CA GLY A 282 -11.39 -24.20 0.26
C GLY A 282 -12.90 -23.93 0.14
N VAL A 283 -13.33 -22.66 0.08
CA VAL A 283 -14.73 -22.25 0.08
C VAL A 283 -15.08 -21.61 -1.25
N ARG A 284 -16.13 -22.09 -1.87
CA ARG A 284 -16.73 -21.48 -3.06
C ARG A 284 -17.28 -20.11 -2.65
N GLN A 285 -16.64 -19.05 -3.13
CA GLN A 285 -16.93 -17.68 -2.68
C GLN A 285 -17.56 -16.91 -3.84
N LYS A 286 -18.76 -16.41 -3.62
CA LYS A 286 -19.47 -15.54 -4.57
C LYS A 286 -19.89 -14.23 -3.87
N GLY A 287 -20.06 -13.18 -4.63
CA GLY A 287 -20.61 -11.93 -4.13
C GLY A 287 -19.75 -11.24 -3.05
N ARG A 288 -20.35 -10.94 -1.90
CA ARG A 288 -19.71 -10.16 -0.82
C ARG A 288 -18.55 -10.87 -0.13
N THR A 289 -18.56 -12.19 -0.05
CA THR A 289 -17.46 -12.96 0.53
C THR A 289 -16.20 -12.85 -0.31
N GLN A 290 -16.33 -12.59 -1.62
CA GLN A 290 -15.20 -12.32 -2.50
C GLN A 290 -14.44 -11.06 -2.07
N GLY A 291 -15.16 -10.00 -1.67
CA GLY A 291 -14.55 -8.79 -1.13
C GLY A 291 -13.76 -9.05 0.16
N LEU A 292 -14.31 -9.86 1.09
CA LEU A 292 -13.61 -10.23 2.33
C LEU A 292 -12.32 -11.00 2.06
N VAL A 293 -12.30 -11.89 1.06
CA VAL A 293 -11.08 -12.62 0.68
C VAL A 293 -10.03 -11.67 0.13
N PHE A 294 -10.43 -10.74 -0.73
CA PHE A 294 -9.50 -9.74 -1.26
C PHE A 294 -8.96 -8.86 -0.13
N ALA A 295 -9.84 -8.43 0.80
CA ALA A 295 -9.44 -7.68 1.99
C ALA A 295 -8.45 -8.48 2.87
N LEU A 296 -8.69 -9.77 3.07
CA LEU A 296 -7.79 -10.67 3.80
C LEU A 296 -6.42 -10.75 3.12
N PHE A 297 -6.37 -10.91 1.80
CA PHE A 297 -5.12 -11.05 1.06
C PHE A 297 -4.28 -9.78 1.08
N ILE A 298 -4.89 -8.59 0.96
CA ILE A 298 -4.17 -7.32 1.13
C ILE A 298 -3.63 -7.19 2.55
N SER A 299 -4.43 -7.57 3.56
CA SER A 299 -4.01 -7.51 4.97
C SER A 299 -2.84 -8.45 5.26
N ILE A 300 -2.86 -9.66 4.68
CA ILE A 300 -1.75 -10.61 4.77
C ILE A 300 -0.52 -10.08 4.01
N ALA A 301 -0.71 -9.50 2.82
CA ALA A 301 0.39 -8.91 2.07
C ALA A 301 1.06 -7.79 2.86
N MET A 302 0.30 -6.93 3.55
CA MET A 302 0.84 -5.91 4.45
C MET A 302 1.58 -6.51 5.64
N ALA A 303 1.03 -7.57 6.26
CA ALA A 303 1.61 -8.21 7.44
C ALA A 303 2.89 -8.98 7.13
N ALA A 304 2.97 -9.63 5.95
CA ALA A 304 4.01 -10.56 5.54
C ALA A 304 5.02 -9.95 4.54
N ALA A 305 4.86 -8.71 4.09
CA ALA A 305 5.81 -8.10 3.18
C ALA A 305 7.22 -8.03 3.80
N PRO A 306 8.31 -8.22 3.00
CA PRO A 306 9.68 -8.13 3.49
C PRO A 306 9.99 -6.82 4.20
N TYR A 307 9.35 -5.75 3.78
CA TYR A 307 9.35 -4.44 4.45
C TYR A 307 8.00 -3.74 4.22
N ALA A 308 7.48 -3.14 5.26
CA ALA A 308 6.25 -2.37 5.24
C ALA A 308 6.33 -1.32 6.35
N HIS A 309 6.60 -0.10 5.97
CA HIS A 309 6.67 1.01 6.90
C HIS A 309 5.28 1.46 7.34
N PHE A 310 5.25 2.40 8.28
CA PHE A 310 4.00 2.85 8.88
C PHE A 310 3.06 3.53 7.85
N GLU A 311 3.59 4.35 6.95
CA GLU A 311 2.84 5.02 5.89
C GLU A 311 2.22 4.04 4.90
N ASP A 312 2.79 2.84 4.76
CA ASP A 312 2.27 1.77 3.90
C ASP A 312 0.96 1.18 4.43
N MET A 313 0.68 1.33 5.73
CA MET A 313 -0.62 0.96 6.29
C MET A 313 -1.79 1.69 5.62
N THR A 314 -1.53 2.73 4.85
CA THR A 314 -2.51 3.42 4.00
C THR A 314 -3.32 2.44 3.16
N ILE A 315 -2.70 1.36 2.65
CA ILE A 315 -3.40 0.34 1.86
C ILE A 315 -4.48 -0.41 2.65
N LEU A 316 -4.39 -0.43 3.99
CA LEU A 316 -5.37 -1.09 4.87
C LEU A 316 -6.72 -0.36 4.92
N LEU A 317 -6.80 0.87 4.42
CA LEU A 317 -8.07 1.59 4.30
C LEU A 317 -9.06 0.82 3.40
N LEU A 318 -8.58 0.20 2.31
CA LEU A 318 -9.43 -0.58 1.41
C LEU A 318 -10.00 -1.84 2.11
N PRO A 319 -9.20 -2.75 2.69
CA PRO A 319 -9.74 -3.89 3.42
C PRO A 319 -10.62 -3.50 4.61
N ALA A 320 -10.31 -2.41 5.32
CA ALA A 320 -11.14 -1.93 6.42
C ALA A 320 -12.54 -1.48 5.93
N LEU A 321 -12.61 -0.72 4.84
CA LEU A 321 -13.89 -0.28 4.26
C LEU A 321 -14.72 -1.46 3.72
N ILE A 322 -14.09 -2.42 3.05
CA ILE A 322 -14.76 -3.64 2.56
C ILE A 322 -15.31 -4.47 3.72
N ALA A 323 -14.47 -4.72 4.73
CA ALA A 323 -14.84 -5.53 5.88
C ALA A 323 -15.94 -4.84 6.73
N TRP A 324 -15.84 -3.54 6.91
CA TRP A 324 -16.87 -2.75 7.62
C TRP A 324 -18.19 -2.77 6.85
N ASP A 325 -18.18 -2.56 5.51
CA ASP A 325 -19.39 -2.67 4.68
C ASP A 325 -20.05 -4.05 4.84
N TYR A 326 -19.26 -5.11 4.79
CA TYR A 326 -19.74 -6.47 5.01
C TYR A 326 -20.41 -6.61 6.38
N ALA A 327 -19.72 -6.20 7.46
CA ALA A 327 -20.21 -6.32 8.82
C ALA A 327 -21.50 -5.52 9.09
N GLN A 328 -21.65 -4.34 8.45
CA GLN A 328 -22.87 -3.50 8.59
C GLN A 328 -24.03 -3.98 7.75
N THR A 329 -23.79 -4.72 6.70
CA THR A 329 -24.81 -5.12 5.72
C THR A 329 -25.13 -6.62 5.77
N SER A 330 -24.42 -7.40 6.61
CA SER A 330 -24.73 -8.80 6.90
C SER A 330 -26.06 -8.92 7.65
N SER A 331 -26.87 -9.89 7.24
CA SER A 331 -28.15 -10.19 7.90
C SER A 331 -27.97 -10.81 9.28
N THR A 332 -26.83 -11.44 9.53
CA THR A 332 -26.48 -12.12 10.78
C THR A 332 -25.32 -11.42 11.47
N ARG A 333 -25.52 -11.07 12.74
CA ARG A 333 -24.45 -10.51 13.60
C ARG A 333 -23.72 -11.65 14.29
N THR A 334 -22.70 -12.18 13.63
CA THR A 334 -21.80 -13.18 14.20
C THR A 334 -20.77 -12.55 15.15
N ALA A 335 -20.05 -13.37 15.90
CA ALA A 335 -18.89 -12.90 16.67
C ALA A 335 -17.82 -12.32 15.74
N GLY A 336 -17.64 -12.88 14.53
CA GLY A 336 -16.71 -12.41 13.52
C GLY A 336 -17.07 -11.00 13.03
N THR A 337 -18.34 -10.73 12.68
CA THR A 337 -18.76 -9.37 12.25
C THR A 337 -18.56 -8.32 13.34
N LYS A 338 -18.82 -8.66 14.62
CA LYS A 338 -18.57 -7.75 15.75
C LYS A 338 -17.07 -7.45 15.89
N LEU A 339 -16.24 -8.50 15.81
CA LEU A 339 -14.78 -8.36 15.91
C LEU A 339 -14.21 -7.52 14.75
N ILE A 340 -14.71 -7.70 13.53
CA ILE A 340 -14.34 -6.88 12.37
C ILE A 340 -14.58 -5.39 12.66
N VAL A 341 -15.75 -5.02 13.19
CA VAL A 341 -16.05 -3.61 13.51
C VAL A 341 -15.06 -3.05 14.53
N VAL A 342 -14.76 -3.82 15.60
CA VAL A 342 -13.78 -3.42 16.63
C VAL A 342 -12.39 -3.27 16.01
N CYS A 343 -11.95 -4.23 15.18
CA CYS A 343 -10.65 -4.17 14.53
C CYS A 343 -10.53 -3.02 13.52
N CYS A 344 -11.58 -2.73 12.75
CA CYS A 344 -11.61 -1.57 11.88
C CYS A 344 -11.46 -0.26 12.68
N ALA A 345 -12.19 -0.11 13.79
CA ALA A 345 -12.04 1.04 14.68
C ALA A 345 -10.62 1.11 15.27
N ALA A 346 -10.07 -0.03 15.70
CA ALA A 346 -8.72 -0.11 16.22
C ALA A 346 -7.67 0.31 15.18
N LEU A 347 -7.78 -0.10 13.92
CA LEU A 347 -6.87 0.32 12.84
C LEU A 347 -6.85 1.84 12.65
N PHE A 348 -7.98 2.53 12.87
CA PHE A 348 -8.05 4.00 12.81
C PHE A 348 -7.51 4.68 14.05
N VAL A 349 -7.87 4.18 15.25
CA VAL A 349 -7.56 4.84 16.51
C VAL A 349 -6.14 4.54 16.97
N TRP A 350 -5.65 3.32 16.74
CA TRP A 350 -4.35 2.87 17.23
C TRP A 350 -3.17 3.74 16.77
N PRO A 351 -3.07 4.13 15.48
CA PRO A 351 -2.01 5.03 15.01
C PRO A 351 -2.00 6.38 15.74
N LEU A 352 -3.18 6.93 16.04
CA LEU A 352 -3.32 8.18 16.80
C LEU A 352 -2.92 7.99 18.27
N LEU A 353 -3.29 6.86 18.88
CA LEU A 353 -2.86 6.53 20.24
C LEU A 353 -1.34 6.40 20.33
N LEU A 354 -0.71 5.76 19.36
CA LEU A 354 0.76 5.69 19.32
C LEU A 354 1.40 7.07 19.25
N LEU A 355 0.82 8.00 18.47
CA LEU A 355 1.28 9.38 18.38
C LEU A 355 1.17 10.10 19.75
N VAL A 356 0.03 9.97 20.42
CA VAL A 356 -0.22 10.63 21.70
C VAL A 356 0.65 10.03 22.81
N LEU A 357 0.78 8.70 22.87
CA LEU A 357 1.52 7.99 23.91
C LEU A 357 3.04 8.02 23.70
N GLY A 358 3.50 8.15 22.47
CA GLY A 358 4.92 8.12 22.10
C GLY A 358 5.61 9.48 22.13
N GLY A 359 4.86 10.60 22.14
CA GLY A 359 5.42 11.93 22.02
C GLY A 359 6.21 12.14 20.72
N HIS A 360 7.19 13.06 20.73
CA HIS A 360 8.04 13.35 19.57
C HIS A 360 8.91 12.17 19.10
N TYR A 361 9.07 11.12 19.91
CA TYR A 361 9.90 9.94 19.66
C TYR A 361 9.10 8.70 19.23
N TRP A 362 7.81 8.84 18.93
CA TRP A 362 6.93 7.71 18.62
C TRP A 362 7.39 6.89 17.40
N TRP A 363 8.02 7.54 16.39
CA TRP A 363 8.59 6.88 15.24
C TRP A 363 9.62 5.80 15.58
N ASN A 364 10.32 5.96 16.71
CA ASN A 364 11.46 5.11 17.02
C ASN A 364 11.16 3.99 18.03
N SER A 365 10.00 3.98 18.71
CA SER A 365 9.91 3.10 19.86
C SER A 365 8.75 2.11 19.90
N ARG A 366 7.66 2.31 19.14
CA ARG A 366 6.45 1.49 19.36
C ARG A 366 5.62 1.15 18.12
N ILE A 367 6.06 1.49 16.90
CA ILE A 367 5.35 1.17 15.65
C ILE A 367 5.10 -0.33 15.52
N TYR A 368 6.01 -1.16 15.98
CA TYR A 368 5.90 -2.61 15.96
C TYR A 368 4.63 -3.13 16.67
N LEU A 369 4.07 -2.38 17.63
CA LEU A 369 2.82 -2.73 18.32
C LEU A 369 1.58 -2.61 17.40
N THR A 370 1.74 -2.10 16.19
CA THR A 370 0.69 -2.07 15.18
C THR A 370 0.41 -3.46 14.60
N PHE A 371 1.44 -4.31 14.53
CA PHE A 371 1.29 -5.67 14.02
C PHE A 371 0.26 -6.51 14.78
N PRO A 372 0.20 -6.55 16.13
CA PRO A 372 -0.88 -7.24 16.84
C PRO A 372 -2.28 -6.79 16.46
N VAL A 373 -2.49 -5.49 16.21
CA VAL A 373 -3.79 -4.96 15.76
C VAL A 373 -4.12 -5.46 14.35
N LEU A 374 -3.14 -5.45 13.45
CA LEU A 374 -3.27 -6.00 12.11
C LEU A 374 -3.54 -7.52 12.13
N LEU A 375 -2.85 -8.26 13.00
CA LEU A 375 -3.06 -9.70 13.16
C LEU A 375 -4.48 -10.01 13.66
N LEU A 376 -4.98 -9.25 14.64
CA LEU A 376 -6.37 -9.39 15.12
C LEU A 376 -7.37 -9.10 14.00
N PHE A 377 -7.10 -8.11 13.16
CA PHE A 377 -7.94 -7.83 11.98
C PHE A 377 -7.92 -9.01 10.99
N ILE A 378 -6.75 -9.56 10.66
CA ILE A 378 -6.63 -10.75 9.81
C ILE A 378 -7.42 -11.93 10.40
N VAL A 379 -7.25 -12.20 11.69
CA VAL A 379 -7.97 -13.29 12.39
C VAL A 379 -9.47 -13.06 12.34
N SER A 380 -9.96 -11.81 12.50
CA SER A 380 -11.38 -11.49 12.43
C SER A 380 -11.98 -11.82 11.05
N LEU A 381 -11.23 -11.53 9.96
CA LEU A 381 -11.63 -11.86 8.59
C LEU A 381 -11.66 -13.38 8.36
N VAL A 382 -10.64 -14.09 8.86
CA VAL A 382 -10.58 -15.57 8.77
C VAL A 382 -11.76 -16.21 9.51
N LEU A 383 -12.05 -15.76 10.73
CA LEU A 383 -13.17 -16.27 11.53
C LEU A 383 -14.50 -16.05 10.80
N GLU A 384 -14.73 -14.84 10.27
CA GLU A 384 -15.98 -14.54 9.56
C GLU A 384 -16.11 -15.39 8.29
N LEU A 385 -15.07 -15.50 7.49
CA LEU A 385 -15.05 -16.36 6.29
C LEU A 385 -15.29 -17.84 6.61
N ARG A 386 -15.02 -18.29 7.83
CA ARG A 386 -15.23 -19.67 8.28
C ARG A 386 -16.62 -19.94 8.87
N ILE A 387 -17.20 -18.95 9.56
CA ILE A 387 -18.40 -19.13 10.41
C ILE A 387 -19.66 -18.63 9.67
N SER A 388 -19.53 -17.76 8.66
CA SER A 388 -20.67 -17.09 8.02
C SER A 388 -21.76 -18.07 7.55
N PRO A 389 -23.04 -17.84 7.90
CA PRO A 389 -24.17 -18.62 7.45
C PRO A 389 -24.44 -18.54 5.94
N GLU A 390 -24.01 -17.45 5.29
CA GLU A 390 -24.07 -17.32 3.82
C GLU A 390 -23.28 -18.46 3.15
N ARG A 391 -22.27 -18.99 3.84
CA ARG A 391 -21.52 -20.19 3.45
C ARG A 391 -22.37 -21.46 3.48
N ARG A 392 -23.31 -21.59 4.44
CA ARG A 392 -24.18 -22.77 4.58
C ARG A 392 -25.27 -22.79 3.51
N ALA A 393 -25.77 -21.62 3.12
CA ALA A 393 -26.78 -21.54 2.05
C ALA A 393 -26.20 -21.87 0.66
N ASP A 394 -24.92 -21.52 0.40
CA ASP A 394 -24.23 -21.89 -0.87
C ASP A 394 -23.77 -23.36 -0.90
N ALA A 395 -23.75 -24.06 0.25
CA ALA A 395 -23.32 -25.43 0.39
C ALA A 395 -24.48 -26.45 0.27
N VAL A 396 -25.73 -25.98 0.25
CA VAL A 396 -26.88 -26.85 -0.05
C VAL A 396 -26.89 -27.05 -1.57
N PRO A 397 -26.68 -28.29 -2.08
CA PRO A 397 -26.85 -28.56 -3.51
C PRO A 397 -28.30 -28.23 -3.87
N ASP A 398 -28.50 -27.58 -5.01
CA ASP A 398 -29.82 -27.49 -5.64
C ASP A 398 -30.39 -28.93 -5.63
N GLN A 399 -31.35 -29.21 -4.75
CA GLN A 399 -32.07 -30.45 -4.79
C GLN A 399 -32.85 -30.49 -6.11
N PRO A 400 -32.83 -31.59 -6.84
CA PRO A 400 -33.40 -31.76 -8.17
C PRO A 400 -34.90 -31.49 -8.24
#